data_90d4d133b33a16f0b0818553fd2bc1e0
#
_entry.id   90d4d133b33a16f0b0818553fd2bc1e0
#
_cell.length_a   1.000
_cell.length_b   1.000
_cell.length_c   1.000
_cell.angle_alpha   90.00
_cell.angle_beta   90.00
_cell.angle_gamma   90.00
#
_symmetry.space_group_name_H-M   'P 1'
#
loop_
_entity.id
_entity.type
_entity.pdbx_description
1 polymer ?
#
loop_
_entity_poly.entity_id
_entity_poly.type
_entity_poly.pdbx_seq_one_letter_code
_entity_poly.pdbx_strand_id
1 'polypeptide(L)'
;VEELSRVCATTGVIVSAHTSLCCAPIMEHGTPEQKAKYLPKLASGEWIGAFGLTEPNAGTDASAQQTIAVKEGDHYVLNGSKIFITNAGYAHVYIIMAMTDKSKGTKGISAFIVEKDFPGFSVGKKEKKLGIRGSATCELIMENCIVPAENLLGQEGKGFGIAMKTLDGGRIGIASQALGIAQGAMDETVK
;
A
#
# COMPACT_ATOMS: atom_id res chain seq x y z
N VAL A 1 0.49 -15.23 9.03
CA VAL A 1 1.59 -15.00 8.07
C VAL A 1 2.64 -16.10 8.19
N GLU A 2 3.10 -16.41 9.39
CA GLU A 2 4.15 -17.41 9.65
C GLU A 2 3.81 -18.78 9.02
N GLU A 3 2.69 -19.40 9.38
CA GLU A 3 2.28 -20.71 8.87
C GLU A 3 2.09 -20.74 7.33
N LEU A 4 1.55 -19.66 6.76
CA LEU A 4 1.46 -19.54 5.31
C LEU A 4 2.86 -19.48 4.65
N SER A 5 3.77 -18.74 5.27
CA SER A 5 5.12 -18.54 4.74
C SER A 5 5.99 -19.78 4.90
N ARG A 6 5.70 -20.64 5.89
CA ARG A 6 6.34 -21.95 6.08
C ARG A 6 6.15 -22.86 4.86
N VAL A 7 5.00 -22.77 4.20
CA VAL A 7 4.67 -23.54 3.00
C VAL A 7 4.96 -22.74 1.72
N CYS A 8 4.62 -21.46 1.71
CA CYS A 8 4.75 -20.60 0.53
C CYS A 8 4.99 -19.13 0.93
N ALA A 9 6.24 -18.68 0.81
CA ALA A 9 6.63 -17.29 1.09
C ALA A 9 5.84 -16.25 0.26
N THR A 10 5.49 -16.61 -0.98
CA THR A 10 4.69 -15.75 -1.88
C THR A 10 3.30 -15.49 -1.31
N THR A 11 2.61 -16.54 -0.88
CA THR A 11 1.28 -16.42 -0.26
C THR A 11 1.36 -15.61 1.04
N GLY A 12 2.38 -15.88 1.86
CA GLY A 12 2.60 -15.13 3.11
C GLY A 12 2.74 -13.63 2.90
N VAL A 13 3.55 -13.17 1.94
CA VAL A 13 3.75 -11.73 1.68
C VAL A 13 2.51 -11.07 1.07
N ILE A 14 1.80 -11.77 0.17
CA ILE A 14 0.57 -11.24 -0.45
C ILE A 14 -0.47 -10.94 0.63
N VAL A 15 -0.72 -11.91 1.52
CA VAL A 15 -1.68 -11.76 2.63
C VAL A 15 -1.20 -10.70 3.63
N SER A 16 0.09 -10.71 4.00
CA SER A 16 0.65 -9.72 4.92
C SER A 16 0.48 -8.30 4.41
N ALA A 17 0.90 -8.02 3.18
CA ALA A 17 0.80 -6.68 2.59
C ALA A 17 -0.68 -6.24 2.44
N HIS A 18 -1.55 -7.13 1.99
CA HIS A 18 -2.97 -6.86 1.87
C HIS A 18 -3.60 -6.47 3.21
N THR A 19 -3.39 -7.29 4.24
CA THR A 19 -4.04 -7.11 5.54
C THR A 19 -3.44 -5.96 6.33
N SER A 20 -2.10 -5.93 6.49
CA SER A 20 -1.45 -4.95 7.37
C SER A 20 -1.25 -3.58 6.74
N LEU A 21 -1.10 -3.51 5.41
CA LEU A 21 -0.77 -2.25 4.74
C LEU A 21 -1.95 -1.61 4.01
N CYS A 22 -3.03 -2.36 3.72
CA CYS A 22 -4.23 -1.80 3.09
C CYS A 22 -5.46 -1.88 4.00
N CYS A 23 -5.81 -3.07 4.50
CA CYS A 23 -7.02 -3.21 5.34
C CYS A 23 -6.87 -2.48 6.68
N ALA A 24 -5.72 -2.61 7.35
CA ALA A 24 -5.50 -2.01 8.67
C ALA A 24 -5.63 -0.47 8.66
N PRO A 25 -4.97 0.30 7.78
CA PRO A 25 -5.15 1.75 7.77
C PRO A 25 -6.59 2.18 7.44
N ILE A 26 -7.33 1.46 6.58
CA ILE A 26 -8.75 1.73 6.36
C ILE A 26 -9.56 1.47 7.65
N MET A 27 -9.30 0.35 8.32
CA MET A 27 -9.98 0.01 9.58
C MET A 27 -9.72 1.05 10.67
N GLU A 28 -8.48 1.54 10.79
CA GLU A 28 -8.09 2.47 11.86
C GLU A 28 -8.50 3.91 11.59
N HIS A 29 -8.37 4.37 10.33
CA HIS A 29 -8.46 5.79 9.97
C HIS A 29 -9.61 6.11 9.02
N GLY A 30 -10.27 5.11 8.44
CA GLY A 30 -11.39 5.32 7.52
C GLY A 30 -12.65 5.80 8.21
N THR A 31 -13.46 6.55 7.45
CA THR A 31 -14.83 6.91 7.88
C THR A 31 -15.73 5.66 7.91
N PRO A 32 -16.89 5.70 8.55
CA PRO A 32 -17.86 4.60 8.50
C PRO A 32 -18.21 4.18 7.06
N GLU A 33 -18.35 5.15 6.15
CA GLU A 33 -18.69 4.95 4.74
C GLU A 33 -17.54 4.26 4.00
N GLN A 34 -16.30 4.72 4.21
CA GLN A 34 -15.10 4.09 3.64
C GLN A 34 -14.96 2.64 4.13
N LYS A 35 -15.13 2.40 5.43
CA LYS A 35 -15.09 1.05 5.99
C LYS A 35 -16.16 0.15 5.40
N ALA A 36 -17.40 0.63 5.30
CA ALA A 36 -18.52 -0.12 4.72
C ALA A 36 -18.30 -0.42 3.23
N LYS A 37 -17.71 0.50 2.47
CA LYS A 37 -17.43 0.34 1.04
C LYS A 37 -16.31 -0.65 0.77
N TYR A 38 -15.20 -0.56 1.49
CA TYR A 38 -13.96 -1.26 1.14
C TYR A 38 -13.72 -2.55 1.92
N LEU A 39 -13.94 -2.54 3.25
CA LEU A 39 -13.51 -3.65 4.10
C LEU A 39 -14.23 -4.98 3.81
N PRO A 40 -15.54 -5.05 3.52
CA PRO A 40 -16.18 -6.32 3.24
C PRO A 40 -15.58 -7.05 2.04
N LYS A 41 -15.29 -6.32 0.95
CA LYS A 41 -14.69 -6.89 -0.26
C LYS A 41 -13.22 -7.26 -0.10
N LEU A 42 -12.48 -6.47 0.69
CA LEU A 42 -11.10 -6.78 1.03
C LEU A 42 -11.04 -7.99 1.98
N ALA A 43 -11.89 -8.07 3.00
CA ALA A 43 -11.90 -9.17 3.96
C ALA A 43 -12.33 -10.51 3.35
N SER A 44 -13.23 -10.48 2.36
CA SER A 44 -13.65 -11.70 1.62
C SER A 44 -12.61 -12.17 0.60
N GLY A 45 -11.62 -11.34 0.25
CA GLY A 45 -10.67 -11.61 -0.83
C GLY A 45 -11.23 -11.35 -2.23
N GLU A 46 -12.44 -10.81 -2.35
CA GLU A 46 -12.98 -10.34 -3.64
C GLU A 46 -12.10 -9.23 -4.21
N TRP A 47 -11.61 -8.35 -3.34
CA TRP A 47 -10.67 -7.30 -3.67
C TRP A 47 -9.33 -7.52 -2.96
N ILE A 48 -8.26 -7.20 -3.66
CA ILE A 48 -6.90 -7.17 -3.11
C ILE A 48 -6.47 -5.72 -2.92
N GLY A 49 -5.75 -5.47 -1.84
CA GLY A 49 -5.22 -4.15 -1.51
C GLY A 49 -3.71 -4.06 -1.64
N ALA A 50 -3.23 -2.84 -1.90
CA ALA A 50 -1.82 -2.49 -1.99
C ALA A 50 -1.53 -1.17 -1.25
N PHE A 51 -0.23 -0.88 -1.03
CA PHE A 51 0.22 0.29 -0.29
C PHE A 51 1.34 1.01 -1.05
N GLY A 52 1.08 2.23 -1.49
CA GLY A 52 1.97 3.05 -2.29
C GLY A 52 2.63 4.17 -1.49
N LEU A 53 3.81 3.89 -0.92
CA LEU A 53 4.64 4.86 -0.20
C LEU A 53 5.89 5.22 -0.99
N THR A 54 6.69 4.21 -1.34
CA THR A 54 8.03 4.34 -1.92
C THR A 54 8.02 5.00 -3.30
N GLU A 55 8.93 5.93 -3.50
CA GLU A 55 9.19 6.60 -4.79
C GLU A 55 10.65 6.45 -5.20
N PRO A 56 11.02 6.72 -6.47
CA PRO A 56 12.41 6.61 -6.93
C PRO A 56 13.42 7.36 -6.05
N ASN A 57 13.04 8.52 -5.49
CA ASN A 57 13.90 9.35 -4.63
C ASN A 57 13.45 9.37 -3.17
N ALA A 58 12.49 8.55 -2.77
CA ALA A 58 11.96 8.47 -1.40
C ALA A 58 11.77 7.01 -0.98
N GLY A 59 12.87 6.36 -0.65
CA GLY A 59 12.94 5.01 -0.10
C GLY A 59 13.07 5.04 1.41
N THR A 60 14.31 4.96 1.93
CA THR A 60 14.61 5.05 3.36
C THR A 60 14.11 6.36 3.96
N ASP A 61 14.33 7.46 3.26
CA ASP A 61 13.70 8.75 3.60
C ASP A 61 12.31 8.84 2.97
N ALA A 62 11.32 8.29 3.63
CA ALA A 62 9.92 8.36 3.20
C ALA A 62 9.32 9.79 3.30
N SER A 63 10.02 10.74 3.89
CA SER A 63 9.58 12.14 3.94
C SER A 63 9.85 12.91 2.65
N ALA A 64 10.80 12.44 1.83
CA ALA A 64 11.24 13.08 0.58
C ALA A 64 10.29 12.86 -0.61
N GLN A 65 9.01 12.56 -0.37
CA GLN A 65 8.03 12.26 -1.41
C GLN A 65 7.81 13.43 -2.38
N GLN A 66 7.69 13.09 -3.66
CA GLN A 66 7.45 14.04 -4.74
C GLN A 66 6.04 13.93 -5.34
N THR A 67 5.35 12.80 -5.18
CA THR A 67 3.95 12.66 -5.60
C THR A 67 3.11 13.74 -4.93
N ILE A 68 2.40 14.53 -5.72
CA ILE A 68 1.56 15.64 -5.25
C ILE A 68 0.08 15.30 -5.36
N ALA A 69 -0.72 15.92 -4.50
CA ALA A 69 -2.18 15.90 -4.55
C ALA A 69 -2.71 17.33 -4.40
N VAL A 70 -3.29 17.85 -5.47
CA VAL A 70 -3.86 19.21 -5.48
C VAL A 70 -5.37 19.11 -5.34
N LYS A 71 -5.93 19.84 -4.39
CA LYS A 71 -7.39 19.86 -4.18
C LYS A 71 -8.06 20.77 -5.20
N GLU A 72 -9.02 20.23 -5.94
CA GLU A 72 -9.83 20.93 -6.93
C GLU A 72 -11.32 20.66 -6.67
N GLY A 73 -11.97 21.57 -5.92
CA GLY A 73 -13.38 21.44 -5.58
C GLY A 73 -13.66 20.20 -4.72
N ASP A 74 -14.38 19.23 -5.29
CA ASP A 74 -14.84 18.00 -4.64
C ASP A 74 -13.90 16.78 -4.84
N HIS A 75 -12.72 17.00 -5.44
CA HIS A 75 -11.72 15.95 -5.68
C HIS A 75 -10.29 16.45 -5.47
N TYR A 76 -9.35 15.50 -5.50
CA TYR A 76 -7.92 15.76 -5.59
C TYR A 76 -7.39 15.24 -6.92
N VAL A 77 -6.45 15.98 -7.50
CA VAL A 77 -5.70 15.58 -8.68
C VAL A 77 -4.31 15.14 -8.23
N LEU A 78 -4.02 13.83 -8.39
CA LEU A 78 -2.74 13.25 -8.02
C LEU A 78 -1.82 13.16 -9.23
N ASN A 79 -0.55 13.57 -9.04
CA ASN A 79 0.51 13.44 -10.04
C ASN A 79 1.79 12.92 -9.40
N GLY A 80 2.37 11.87 -10.00
CA GLY A 80 3.61 11.23 -9.55
C GLY A 80 3.64 9.74 -9.79
N SER A 81 4.60 9.04 -9.18
CA SER A 81 4.72 7.60 -9.28
C SER A 81 5.16 6.96 -7.96
N LYS A 82 4.81 5.69 -7.80
CA LYS A 82 5.27 4.85 -6.70
C LYS A 82 5.94 3.61 -7.27
N ILE A 83 7.03 3.16 -6.64
CA ILE A 83 7.78 1.99 -7.11
C ILE A 83 7.80 0.89 -6.05
N PHE A 84 8.07 -0.33 -6.51
CA PHE A 84 8.18 -1.53 -5.68
C PHE A 84 6.90 -1.87 -4.90
N ILE A 85 5.73 -1.64 -5.50
CA ILE A 85 4.45 -1.82 -4.81
C ILE A 85 4.00 -3.28 -4.91
N THR A 86 4.00 -3.95 -3.76
CA THR A 86 3.51 -5.32 -3.60
C THR A 86 2.01 -5.39 -3.90
N ASN A 87 1.58 -6.47 -4.55
CA ASN A 87 0.21 -6.73 -4.99
C ASN A 87 -0.29 -5.82 -6.13
N ALA A 88 0.44 -4.79 -6.54
CA ALA A 88 -0.04 -3.75 -7.44
C ALA A 88 -0.64 -4.27 -8.76
N GLY A 89 -0.09 -5.36 -9.32
CA GLY A 89 -0.61 -5.93 -10.57
C GLY A 89 -1.98 -6.60 -10.45
N TYR A 90 -2.47 -6.84 -9.23
CA TYR A 90 -3.75 -7.52 -8.95
C TYR A 90 -4.64 -6.73 -7.98
N ALA A 91 -4.14 -5.65 -7.39
CA ALA A 91 -4.89 -4.86 -6.42
C ALA A 91 -6.05 -4.10 -7.10
N HIS A 92 -7.12 -3.94 -6.34
CA HIS A 92 -8.29 -3.15 -6.68
C HIS A 92 -8.29 -1.81 -5.96
N VAL A 93 -7.63 -1.78 -4.80
CA VAL A 93 -7.57 -0.62 -3.90
C VAL A 93 -6.13 -0.40 -3.46
N TYR A 94 -5.70 0.85 -3.47
CA TYR A 94 -4.36 1.29 -3.13
C TYR A 94 -4.42 2.38 -2.07
N ILE A 95 -3.64 2.25 -1.01
CA ILE A 95 -3.41 3.36 -0.07
C ILE A 95 -2.21 4.14 -0.58
N ILE A 96 -2.44 5.35 -1.05
CA ILE A 96 -1.41 6.20 -1.67
C ILE A 96 -1.08 7.37 -0.76
N MET A 97 0.21 7.56 -0.47
CA MET A 97 0.71 8.76 0.20
C MET A 97 1.08 9.81 -0.85
N ALA A 98 0.58 11.04 -0.68
CA ALA A 98 0.89 12.14 -1.57
C ALA A 98 1.01 13.46 -0.80
N MET A 99 1.78 14.39 -1.35
CA MET A 99 2.05 15.70 -0.77
C MET A 99 0.90 16.67 -1.14
N THR A 100 0.15 17.10 -0.14
CA THR A 100 -0.90 18.13 -0.30
C THR A 100 -0.37 19.54 -0.01
N ASP A 101 0.69 19.67 0.80
CA ASP A 101 1.30 20.97 1.14
C ASP A 101 2.81 20.82 1.40
N LYS A 102 3.63 21.14 0.39
CA LYS A 102 5.10 21.03 0.49
C LYS A 102 5.71 21.92 1.58
N SER A 103 5.05 23.04 1.93
CA SER A 103 5.58 23.98 2.92
C SER A 103 5.59 23.41 4.34
N LYS A 104 4.79 22.35 4.59
CA LYS A 104 4.63 21.72 5.91
C LYS A 104 5.48 20.47 6.11
N GLY A 105 6.35 20.10 5.15
CA GLY A 105 7.18 18.90 5.23
C GLY A 105 6.33 17.64 5.47
N THR A 106 6.66 16.80 6.44
CA THR A 106 5.90 15.57 6.75
C THR A 106 4.45 15.82 7.16
N LYS A 107 4.13 17.01 7.70
CA LYS A 107 2.76 17.43 8.02
C LYS A 107 1.95 17.86 6.79
N GLY A 108 2.56 17.89 5.63
CA GLY A 108 1.91 18.14 4.34
C GLY A 108 1.61 16.86 3.56
N ILE A 109 1.97 15.68 4.06
CA ILE A 109 1.68 14.40 3.42
C ILE A 109 0.30 13.92 3.87
N SER A 110 -0.53 13.54 2.91
CA SER A 110 -1.88 12.99 3.11
C SER A 110 -1.97 11.56 2.56
N ALA A 111 -2.94 10.80 3.04
CA ALA A 111 -3.21 9.44 2.60
C ALA A 111 -4.53 9.39 1.81
N PHE A 112 -4.56 8.63 0.74
CA PHE A 112 -5.72 8.50 -0.15
C PHE A 112 -6.03 7.03 -0.41
N ILE A 113 -7.33 6.72 -0.49
CA ILE A 113 -7.81 5.43 -1.00
C ILE A 113 -8.03 5.60 -2.50
N VAL A 114 -7.18 4.99 -3.32
CA VAL A 114 -7.26 5.05 -4.78
C VAL A 114 -7.77 3.73 -5.32
N GLU A 115 -8.79 3.76 -6.17
CA GLU A 115 -9.28 2.57 -6.87
C GLU A 115 -8.56 2.42 -8.22
N LYS A 116 -8.38 1.18 -8.66
CA LYS A 116 -7.63 0.88 -9.90
C LYS A 116 -8.21 1.55 -11.15
N ASP A 117 -9.52 1.80 -11.14
CA ASP A 117 -10.26 2.31 -12.29
C ASP A 117 -10.44 3.84 -12.25
N PHE A 118 -9.79 4.53 -11.31
CA PHE A 118 -9.84 6.00 -11.27
C PHE A 118 -9.14 6.60 -12.49
N PRO A 119 -9.74 7.62 -13.13
CA PRO A 119 -9.13 8.31 -14.27
C PRO A 119 -7.72 8.78 -13.94
N GLY A 120 -6.75 8.52 -14.83
CA GLY A 120 -5.36 8.94 -14.64
C GLY A 120 -4.52 8.02 -13.73
N PHE A 121 -5.10 6.93 -13.20
CA PHE A 121 -4.35 5.90 -12.48
C PHE A 121 -3.98 4.74 -13.41
N SER A 122 -2.74 4.27 -13.33
CA SER A 122 -2.31 3.08 -14.07
C SER A 122 -1.21 2.31 -13.32
N VAL A 123 -1.12 1.02 -13.64
CA VAL A 123 -0.06 0.14 -13.13
C VAL A 123 1.02 0.01 -14.20
N GLY A 124 2.23 0.42 -13.84
CA GLY A 124 3.38 0.40 -14.73
C GLY A 124 4.11 -0.94 -14.75
N LYS A 125 5.42 -0.86 -14.88
CA LYS A 125 6.30 -2.02 -15.05
C LYS A 125 6.23 -2.99 -13.87
N LYS A 126 6.12 -4.30 -14.18
CA LYS A 126 6.31 -5.38 -13.21
C LYS A 126 7.81 -5.66 -13.02
N GLU A 127 8.26 -5.72 -11.78
CA GLU A 127 9.65 -5.97 -11.44
C GLU A 127 10.06 -7.44 -11.63
N LYS A 128 11.25 -7.64 -12.18
CA LYS A 128 11.92 -8.96 -12.22
C LYS A 128 12.70 -9.13 -10.91
N LYS A 129 12.24 -10.05 -10.06
CA LYS A 129 12.79 -10.22 -8.70
C LYS A 129 13.62 -11.49 -8.60
N LEU A 130 14.62 -11.49 -7.70
CA LEU A 130 15.45 -12.66 -7.37
C LEU A 130 14.62 -13.75 -6.71
N GLY A 131 13.78 -13.41 -5.73
CA GLY A 131 12.89 -14.30 -4.98
C GLY A 131 11.45 -13.81 -4.93
N ILE A 132 10.55 -14.60 -4.34
CA ILE A 132 9.12 -14.30 -4.15
C ILE A 132 8.48 -13.86 -5.49
N ARG A 133 8.81 -14.55 -6.56
CA ARG A 133 8.45 -14.14 -7.93
C ARG A 133 6.96 -14.24 -8.24
N GLY A 134 6.23 -15.06 -7.47
CA GLY A 134 4.78 -15.19 -7.60
C GLY A 134 4.00 -13.98 -7.05
N SER A 135 4.62 -13.14 -6.19
CA SER A 135 4.03 -11.86 -5.76
C SER A 135 4.34 -10.78 -6.79
N ALA A 136 3.32 -10.18 -7.39
CA ALA A 136 3.50 -9.06 -8.31
C ALA A 136 3.96 -7.82 -7.54
N THR A 137 5.05 -7.24 -8.02
CA THR A 137 5.59 -5.97 -7.53
C THR A 137 5.70 -5.04 -8.72
N CYS A 138 4.96 -3.94 -8.73
CA CYS A 138 4.89 -3.04 -9.88
C CYS A 138 5.10 -1.59 -9.47
N GLU A 139 5.28 -0.75 -10.48
CA GLU A 139 5.17 0.69 -10.40
C GLU A 139 3.69 1.09 -10.43
N LEU A 140 3.34 2.18 -9.76
CA LEU A 140 2.07 2.89 -9.89
C LEU A 140 2.34 4.25 -10.52
N ILE A 141 1.51 4.63 -11.47
CA ILE A 141 1.63 5.89 -12.21
C ILE A 141 0.33 6.67 -12.02
N MET A 142 0.45 7.92 -11.63
CA MET A 142 -0.65 8.87 -11.48
C MET A 142 -0.38 10.07 -12.40
N GLU A 143 -1.18 10.20 -13.44
CA GLU A 143 -1.13 11.29 -14.42
C GLU A 143 -2.47 12.00 -14.43
N ASN A 144 -2.57 13.12 -13.71
CA ASN A 144 -3.83 13.81 -13.44
C ASN A 144 -4.90 12.85 -12.88
N CYS A 145 -4.49 12.00 -11.94
CA CYS A 145 -5.37 11.00 -11.35
C CYS A 145 -6.43 11.67 -10.47
N ILE A 146 -7.69 11.50 -10.86
CA ILE A 146 -8.83 12.13 -10.18
C ILE A 146 -9.27 11.22 -9.03
N VAL A 147 -9.15 11.72 -7.81
CA VAL A 147 -9.53 11.01 -6.58
C VAL A 147 -10.59 11.82 -5.85
N PRO A 148 -11.81 11.30 -5.65
CA PRO A 148 -12.85 12.00 -4.91
C PRO A 148 -12.38 12.46 -3.53
N ALA A 149 -12.81 13.64 -3.05
CA ALA A 149 -12.40 14.16 -1.76
C ALA A 149 -12.80 13.24 -0.59
N GLU A 150 -13.88 12.51 -0.75
CA GLU A 150 -14.33 11.47 0.20
C GLU A 150 -13.36 10.29 0.33
N ASN A 151 -12.42 10.14 -0.59
CA ASN A 151 -11.38 9.10 -0.57
C ASN A 151 -10.10 9.54 0.17
N LEU A 152 -10.07 10.74 0.75
CA LEU A 152 -9.03 11.13 1.71
C LEU A 152 -9.13 10.21 2.93
N LEU A 153 -8.07 9.50 3.25
CA LEU A 153 -8.01 8.61 4.40
C LEU A 153 -7.55 9.36 5.65
N GLY A 154 -8.39 9.45 6.64
CA GLY A 154 -8.17 10.24 7.85
C GLY A 154 -8.27 11.74 7.58
N GLN A 155 -7.28 12.53 8.01
CA GLN A 155 -7.25 13.99 7.85
C GLN A 155 -6.11 14.41 6.93
N GLU A 156 -6.33 15.50 6.20
CA GLU A 156 -5.27 16.12 5.39
C GLU A 156 -4.05 16.48 6.25
N GLY A 157 -2.85 16.18 5.75
CA GLY A 157 -1.59 16.40 6.47
C GLY A 157 -1.26 15.35 7.54
N LYS A 158 -2.08 14.32 7.72
CA LYS A 158 -1.82 13.23 8.69
C LYS A 158 -1.33 11.94 8.04
N GLY A 159 -1.16 11.90 6.72
CA GLY A 159 -0.75 10.72 5.96
C GLY A 159 0.60 10.15 6.38
N PHE A 160 1.59 10.98 6.71
CA PHE A 160 2.89 10.49 7.18
C PHE A 160 2.76 9.69 8.49
N GLY A 161 1.97 10.18 9.44
CA GLY A 161 1.70 9.47 10.69
C GLY A 161 0.95 8.15 10.45
N ILE A 162 -0.03 8.14 9.53
CA ILE A 162 -0.73 6.93 9.10
C ILE A 162 0.28 5.94 8.50
N ALA A 163 1.16 6.39 7.61
CA ALA A 163 2.17 5.53 6.99
C ALA A 163 3.11 4.91 8.03
N MET A 164 3.63 5.67 8.97
CA MET A 164 4.54 5.17 10.00
C MET A 164 3.87 4.11 10.88
N LYS A 165 2.64 4.37 11.34
CA LYS A 165 1.86 3.42 12.12
C LYS A 165 1.54 2.14 11.33
N THR A 166 1.20 2.28 10.07
CA THR A 166 0.95 1.14 9.16
C THR A 166 2.21 0.28 9.02
N LEU A 167 3.38 0.89 8.85
CA LEU A 167 4.65 0.17 8.74
C LEU A 167 5.04 -0.55 10.03
N ASP A 168 4.69 -0.06 11.22
CA ASP A 168 4.95 -0.78 12.47
C ASP A 168 4.25 -2.14 12.49
N GLY A 169 2.98 -2.21 12.08
CA GLY A 169 2.27 -3.47 11.88
C GLY A 169 2.87 -4.33 10.75
N GLY A 170 3.26 -3.70 9.65
CA GLY A 170 3.91 -4.36 8.53
C GLY A 170 5.23 -5.04 8.88
N ARG A 171 6.05 -4.44 9.75
CA ARG A 171 7.32 -5.01 10.24
C ARG A 171 7.11 -6.32 10.99
N ILE A 172 6.05 -6.42 11.80
CA ILE A 172 5.69 -7.66 12.50
C ILE A 172 5.32 -8.75 11.47
N GLY A 173 4.54 -8.39 10.47
CA GLY A 173 4.17 -9.30 9.38
C GLY A 173 5.37 -9.86 8.61
N ILE A 174 6.35 -9.02 8.29
CA ILE A 174 7.59 -9.43 7.59
C ILE A 174 8.49 -10.27 8.51
N ALA A 175 8.58 -9.98 9.80
CA ALA A 175 9.31 -10.81 10.76
C ALA A 175 8.68 -12.22 10.85
N SER A 176 7.36 -12.31 10.91
CA SER A 176 6.62 -13.58 10.89
C SER A 176 6.82 -14.33 9.58
N GLN A 177 6.90 -13.62 8.44
CA GLN A 177 7.22 -14.24 7.15
C GLN A 177 8.62 -14.86 7.16
N ALA A 178 9.62 -14.14 7.64
CA ALA A 178 10.99 -14.63 7.72
C ALA A 178 11.11 -15.88 8.60
N LEU A 179 10.43 -15.88 9.75
CA LEU A 179 10.39 -17.01 10.66
C LEU A 179 9.72 -18.22 10.00
N GLY A 180 8.60 -18.05 9.34
CA GLY A 180 7.92 -19.13 8.61
C GLY A 180 8.79 -19.74 7.51
N ILE A 181 9.48 -18.92 6.71
CA ILE A 181 10.42 -19.39 5.67
C ILE A 181 11.54 -20.20 6.29
N ALA A 182 12.14 -19.71 7.38
CA ALA A 182 13.23 -20.41 8.09
C ALA A 182 12.75 -21.77 8.64
N GLN A 183 11.57 -21.80 9.26
CA GLN A 183 10.99 -23.04 9.76
C GLN A 183 10.71 -24.04 8.63
N GLY A 184 10.13 -23.58 7.52
CA GLY A 184 9.88 -24.45 6.35
C GLY A 184 11.16 -25.03 5.76
N ALA A 185 12.22 -24.22 5.67
CA ALA A 185 13.54 -24.69 5.21
C ALA A 185 14.14 -25.74 6.15
N MET A 186 14.02 -25.53 7.47
CA MET A 186 14.47 -26.47 8.48
C MET A 186 13.71 -27.80 8.39
N ASP A 187 12.37 -27.75 8.29
CA ASP A 187 11.52 -28.95 8.19
C ASP A 187 11.88 -29.82 6.97
N GLU A 188 12.24 -29.19 5.84
CA GLU A 188 12.68 -29.95 4.67
C GLU A 188 14.11 -30.50 4.81
N THR A 189 14.97 -29.81 5.57
CA THR A 189 16.38 -30.22 5.73
C THR A 189 16.53 -31.43 6.65
N VAL A 190 15.65 -31.59 7.65
CA VAL A 190 15.74 -32.67 8.65
C VAL A 190 14.92 -33.92 8.27
N LYS A 191 14.27 -33.96 7.10
CA LYS A 191 13.65 -35.14 6.51
C LYS A 191 14.72 -36.11 5.95
#